data_79db93a36c5130ae2d3f71bfe4d56e37
#
_entry.id   79db93a36c5130ae2d3f71bfe4d56e37
#
_cell.length_a   1.000
_cell.length_b   1.000
_cell.length_c   1.000
_cell.angle_alpha   90.00
_cell.angle_beta   90.00
_cell.angle_gamma   90.00
#
_symmetry.space_group_name_H-M   'P 1'
#
loop_
_entity.id
_entity.type
_entity.pdbx_description
1 polymer ?
#
loop_
_entity_poly.entity_id
_entity_poly.type
_entity_poly.pdbx_seq_one_letter_code
_entity_poly.pdbx_strand_id
1 'polypeptide(L)'
;MEEKFYADMITHSFDSIDTFIQTANEVLNRRKSRAGKSLEHHLSDIFVHNALVFEEQAVTEDNKKPDFLFPNGKCYRNIQFPAGDLIVLGAKTTCKDRWRQVLTEADRVDVKFLFTLQQGISKNQLKEMHDSRLTLVVPQKYISSFPRDYQDEIKDLLGFILMVKEKQEHLPKHYFL
;
A
#
# COMPACT_ATOMS: atom_id res chain seq x y z
N MET A 1 20.14 -8.42 14.47
CA MET A 1 19.11 -9.41 14.88
C MET A 1 18.83 -10.46 13.80
N GLU A 2 18.74 -10.10 12.51
CA GLU A 2 18.57 -11.06 11.40
C GLU A 2 19.74 -12.04 11.24
N GLU A 3 20.98 -11.56 11.28
CA GLU A 3 22.17 -12.42 11.19
C GLU A 3 22.18 -13.52 12.25
N LYS A 4 21.82 -13.19 13.49
CA LYS A 4 21.74 -14.18 14.57
C LYS A 4 20.69 -15.26 14.37
N PHE A 5 19.56 -14.88 13.73
CA PHE A 5 18.45 -15.82 13.54
C PHE A 5 18.67 -16.76 12.35
N TYR A 6 19.40 -16.31 11.33
CA TYR A 6 19.66 -17.11 10.13
C TYR A 6 21.09 -17.69 10.08
N ALA A 7 21.98 -17.32 11.01
CA ALA A 7 23.36 -17.78 11.02
C ALA A 7 23.42 -19.32 11.02
N ASP A 8 22.64 -19.95 11.88
CA ASP A 8 22.61 -21.42 11.97
C ASP A 8 22.07 -22.09 10.70
N MET A 9 21.12 -21.45 10.01
CA MET A 9 20.54 -21.97 8.75
C MET A 9 21.47 -21.77 7.55
N ILE A 10 22.37 -20.78 7.59
CA ILE A 10 23.27 -20.44 6.47
C ILE A 10 24.63 -21.12 6.61
N THR A 11 25.04 -21.41 7.85
CA THR A 11 26.36 -22.01 8.14
C THR A 11 26.36 -23.54 8.05
N HIS A 12 25.20 -24.20 8.01
CA HIS A 12 25.10 -25.64 7.80
C HIS A 12 25.26 -25.98 6.31
N SER A 13 25.93 -27.12 6.04
CA SER A 13 25.95 -27.69 4.68
C SER A 13 24.55 -28.18 4.29
N PHE A 14 24.15 -27.90 3.05
CA PHE A 14 22.87 -28.39 2.54
C PHE A 14 23.07 -29.76 1.89
N ASP A 15 22.16 -30.71 2.16
CA ASP A 15 22.23 -32.05 1.61
C ASP A 15 21.97 -32.12 0.10
N SER A 16 21.28 -31.09 -0.46
CA SER A 16 21.01 -30.98 -1.87
C SER A 16 20.83 -29.54 -2.33
N ILE A 17 20.92 -29.30 -3.63
CA ILE A 17 20.63 -28.00 -4.26
C ILE A 17 19.15 -27.62 -4.00
N ASP A 18 18.24 -28.57 -4.03
CA ASP A 18 16.82 -28.32 -3.81
C ASP A 18 16.54 -27.81 -2.38
N THR A 19 17.19 -28.43 -1.37
CA THR A 19 17.10 -27.99 0.04
C THR A 19 17.66 -26.58 0.20
N PHE A 20 18.78 -26.26 -0.46
CA PHE A 20 19.33 -24.91 -0.47
C PHE A 20 18.36 -23.89 -1.06
N ILE A 21 17.78 -24.17 -2.24
CA ILE A 21 16.84 -23.31 -2.94
C ILE A 21 15.58 -23.09 -2.09
N GLN A 22 15.03 -24.14 -1.48
CA GLN A 22 13.88 -24.06 -0.62
C GLN A 22 14.15 -23.15 0.59
N THR A 23 15.25 -23.38 1.30
CA THR A 23 15.65 -22.57 2.47
C THR A 23 15.86 -21.11 2.08
N ALA A 24 16.55 -20.85 0.98
CA ALA A 24 16.77 -19.49 0.47
C ALA A 24 15.43 -18.77 0.18
N ASN A 25 14.50 -19.46 -0.46
CA ASN A 25 13.16 -18.92 -0.76
C ASN A 25 12.35 -18.64 0.52
N GLU A 26 12.42 -19.50 1.52
CA GLU A 26 11.77 -19.28 2.82
C GLU A 26 12.31 -18.02 3.51
N VAL A 27 13.64 -17.87 3.58
CA VAL A 27 14.29 -16.68 4.15
C VAL A 27 13.87 -15.43 3.41
N LEU A 28 13.92 -15.43 2.07
CA LEU A 28 13.52 -14.29 1.24
C LEU A 28 12.04 -13.93 1.42
N ASN A 29 11.15 -14.91 1.50
CA ASN A 29 9.72 -14.67 1.70
C ASN A 29 9.43 -14.09 3.09
N ARG A 30 10.09 -14.58 4.14
CA ARG A 30 9.99 -14.02 5.50
C ARG A 30 10.50 -12.57 5.55
N ARG A 31 11.61 -12.26 4.87
CA ARG A 31 12.11 -10.87 4.77
C ARG A 31 11.14 -9.95 4.04
N LYS A 32 10.57 -10.38 2.92
CA LYS A 32 9.56 -9.63 2.17
C LYS A 32 8.31 -9.36 3.01
N SER A 33 7.81 -10.37 3.74
CA SER A 33 6.65 -10.24 4.62
C SER A 33 6.89 -9.23 5.74
N ARG A 34 8.07 -9.31 6.40
CA ARG A 34 8.43 -8.33 7.46
C ARG A 34 8.58 -6.92 6.92
N ALA A 35 9.20 -6.75 5.76
CA ALA A 35 9.32 -5.44 5.13
C ALA A 35 7.96 -4.84 4.78
N GLY A 36 7.01 -5.66 4.29
CA GLY A 36 5.64 -5.24 4.04
C GLY A 36 4.93 -4.76 5.31
N LYS A 37 4.93 -5.59 6.36
CA LYS A 37 4.33 -5.22 7.65
C LYS A 37 4.97 -3.98 8.27
N SER A 38 6.30 -3.85 8.18
CA SER A 38 7.00 -2.66 8.67
C SER A 38 6.55 -1.41 7.93
N LEU A 39 6.34 -1.49 6.62
CA LEU A 39 5.84 -0.38 5.82
C LEU A 39 4.42 0.02 6.25
N GLU A 40 3.52 -0.96 6.41
CA GLU A 40 2.16 -0.72 6.87
C GLU A 40 2.15 -0.04 8.26
N HIS A 41 2.92 -0.54 9.21
CA HIS A 41 3.03 0.07 10.55
C HIS A 41 3.55 1.51 10.51
N HIS A 42 4.59 1.79 9.71
CA HIS A 42 5.10 3.16 9.59
C HIS A 42 4.08 4.11 8.96
N LEU A 43 3.31 3.66 7.96
CA LEU A 43 2.24 4.45 7.39
C LEU A 43 1.12 4.69 8.40
N SER A 44 0.73 3.66 9.16
CA SER A 44 -0.25 3.76 10.23
C SER A 44 0.16 4.82 11.26
N ASP A 45 1.40 4.74 11.76
CA ASP A 45 1.94 5.74 12.70
C ASP A 45 1.90 7.16 12.12
N ILE A 46 2.27 7.32 10.85
CA ILE A 46 2.21 8.63 10.17
C ILE A 46 0.77 9.13 10.09
N PHE A 47 -0.20 8.29 9.74
CA PHE A 47 -1.61 8.67 9.63
C PHE A 47 -2.21 9.03 10.99
N VAL A 48 -1.89 8.27 12.04
CA VAL A 48 -2.29 8.60 13.42
C VAL A 48 -1.73 9.96 13.86
N HIS A 49 -0.43 10.22 13.62
CA HIS A 49 0.19 11.51 13.96
C HIS A 49 -0.41 12.70 13.20
N ASN A 50 -0.96 12.45 12.02
CA ASN A 50 -1.66 13.47 11.25
C ASN A 50 -3.17 13.55 11.55
N ALA A 51 -3.65 12.82 12.56
CA ALA A 51 -5.05 12.78 13.01
C ALA A 51 -6.02 12.34 11.90
N LEU A 52 -5.59 11.47 10.98
CA LEU A 52 -6.47 10.85 9.99
C LEU A 52 -7.28 9.73 10.62
N VAL A 53 -8.53 9.60 10.21
CA VAL A 53 -9.37 8.46 10.55
C VAL A 53 -9.26 7.42 9.45
N PHE A 54 -8.88 6.20 9.81
CA PHE A 54 -8.73 5.08 8.87
C PHE A 54 -8.95 3.74 9.58
N GLU A 55 -9.18 2.70 8.79
CA GLU A 55 -9.25 1.32 9.24
C GLU A 55 -8.26 0.48 8.42
N GLU A 56 -7.39 -0.25 9.12
CA GLU A 56 -6.47 -1.20 8.50
C GLU A 56 -7.19 -2.51 8.20
N GLN A 57 -6.91 -3.10 7.04
CA GLN A 57 -7.42 -4.43 6.66
C GLN A 57 -8.96 -4.54 6.78
N ALA A 58 -9.68 -3.44 6.56
CA ALA A 58 -11.14 -3.43 6.58
C ALA A 58 -11.71 -4.43 5.57
N VAL A 59 -12.70 -5.22 5.99
CA VAL A 59 -13.32 -6.22 5.10
C VAL A 59 -14.24 -5.52 4.09
N THR A 60 -13.97 -5.73 2.82
CA THR A 60 -14.77 -5.31 1.66
C THR A 60 -15.39 -6.52 0.96
N GLU A 61 -15.75 -6.39 -0.33
CA GLU A 61 -16.35 -7.45 -1.13
C GLU A 61 -15.43 -8.70 -1.20
N ASP A 62 -16.02 -9.87 -1.27
CA ASP A 62 -15.32 -11.16 -1.39
C ASP A 62 -14.24 -11.40 -0.31
N ASN A 63 -14.45 -10.85 0.90
CA ASN A 63 -13.49 -10.89 2.01
C ASN A 63 -12.12 -10.26 1.66
N LYS A 64 -12.07 -9.39 0.68
CA LYS A 64 -10.87 -8.62 0.36
C LYS A 64 -10.59 -7.61 1.47
N LYS A 65 -9.33 -7.27 1.64
CA LYS A 65 -8.87 -6.41 2.75
C LYS A 65 -7.82 -5.44 2.23
N PRO A 66 -8.22 -4.24 1.79
CA PRO A 66 -7.27 -3.19 1.46
C PRO A 66 -6.37 -2.87 2.66
N ASP A 67 -5.11 -2.52 2.41
CA ASP A 67 -4.17 -2.22 3.48
C ASP A 67 -4.68 -1.06 4.35
N PHE A 68 -5.24 0.00 3.73
CA PHE A 68 -5.87 1.13 4.43
C PHE A 68 -7.15 1.57 3.72
N LEU A 69 -8.21 1.78 4.49
CA LEU A 69 -9.48 2.33 4.05
C LEU A 69 -9.81 3.59 4.87
N PHE A 70 -10.14 4.69 4.19
CA PHE A 70 -10.52 5.96 4.81
C PHE A 70 -11.99 6.28 4.49
N PRO A 71 -12.82 6.73 5.46
CA PRO A 71 -12.47 6.83 6.88
C PRO A 71 -12.51 5.46 7.59
N ASN A 72 -13.41 4.53 7.24
CA ASN A 72 -13.52 3.22 7.89
C ASN A 72 -14.47 2.27 7.13
N GLY A 73 -14.50 1.00 7.50
CA GLY A 73 -15.37 -0.02 6.91
C GLY A 73 -16.87 0.19 7.20
N LYS A 74 -17.23 0.88 8.29
CA LYS A 74 -18.62 1.24 8.58
C LYS A 74 -19.15 2.21 7.51
N CYS A 75 -18.36 3.23 7.15
CA CYS A 75 -18.70 4.15 6.05
C CYS A 75 -18.71 3.43 4.70
N TYR A 76 -17.77 2.53 4.48
CA TYR A 76 -17.71 1.74 3.26
C TYR A 76 -18.98 0.90 3.05
N ARG A 77 -19.48 0.24 4.09
CA ARG A 77 -20.71 -0.58 4.03
C ARG A 77 -22.00 0.24 3.99
N ASN A 78 -21.95 1.51 4.39
CA ASN A 78 -23.12 2.40 4.34
C ASN A 78 -23.33 2.91 2.91
N ILE A 79 -24.36 2.43 2.23
CA ILE A 79 -24.67 2.80 0.84
C ILE A 79 -25.01 4.30 0.68
N GLN A 80 -25.44 4.97 1.77
CA GLN A 80 -25.74 6.41 1.76
C GLN A 80 -24.47 7.26 1.92
N PHE A 81 -23.35 6.66 2.34
CA PHE A 81 -22.08 7.37 2.42
C PHE A 81 -21.55 7.62 1.00
N PRO A 82 -21.16 8.87 0.67
CA PRO A 82 -20.70 9.18 -0.69
C PRO A 82 -19.46 8.38 -1.07
N ALA A 83 -19.52 7.63 -2.17
CA ALA A 83 -18.39 6.84 -2.64
C ALA A 83 -17.16 7.72 -2.97
N GLY A 84 -17.37 8.96 -3.40
CA GLY A 84 -16.30 9.92 -3.67
C GLY A 84 -15.49 10.35 -2.44
N ASP A 85 -16.02 10.13 -1.23
CA ASP A 85 -15.32 10.44 0.03
C ASP A 85 -14.62 9.22 0.64
N LEU A 86 -14.80 8.04 0.04
CA LEU A 86 -14.03 6.86 0.37
C LEU A 86 -12.68 6.90 -0.34
N ILE A 87 -11.61 6.52 0.37
CA ILE A 87 -10.27 6.40 -0.18
C ILE A 87 -9.70 5.04 0.21
N VAL A 88 -9.04 4.40 -0.74
CA VAL A 88 -8.30 3.15 -0.52
C VAL A 88 -6.83 3.38 -0.86
N LEU A 89 -5.96 2.94 0.03
CA LEU A 89 -4.52 2.94 -0.18
C LEU A 89 -3.97 1.53 0.03
N GLY A 90 -3.39 0.97 -1.02
CA GLY A 90 -2.52 -0.20 -0.90
C GLY A 90 -1.10 0.21 -0.52
N ALA A 91 -0.38 -0.62 0.22
CA ALA A 91 1.00 -0.39 0.62
C ALA A 91 1.90 -1.55 0.16
N LYS A 92 2.79 -1.30 -0.79
CA LYS A 92 3.68 -2.33 -1.33
C LYS A 92 5.11 -1.80 -1.41
N THR A 93 6.05 -2.48 -0.77
CA THR A 93 7.47 -2.10 -0.84
C THR A 93 7.99 -2.10 -2.28
N THR A 94 7.47 -3.02 -3.11
CA THR A 94 7.74 -3.09 -4.55
C THR A 94 6.44 -3.34 -5.31
N CYS A 95 6.22 -2.62 -6.41
CA CYS A 95 5.01 -2.73 -7.20
C CYS A 95 4.96 -4.01 -8.03
N LYS A 96 5.93 -4.26 -8.91
CA LYS A 96 5.91 -5.33 -9.91
C LYS A 96 4.45 -5.57 -10.39
N ASP A 97 3.96 -6.82 -10.34
CA ASP A 97 2.58 -7.15 -10.70
C ASP A 97 1.58 -7.04 -9.55
N ARG A 98 2.06 -6.73 -8.32
CA ARG A 98 1.21 -6.71 -7.11
C ARG A 98 0.26 -5.50 -7.04
N TRP A 99 0.51 -4.46 -7.82
CA TRP A 99 -0.37 -3.31 -7.91
C TRP A 99 -1.77 -3.66 -8.42
N ARG A 100 -1.89 -4.70 -9.28
CA ARG A 100 -3.20 -5.17 -9.79
C ARG A 100 -4.11 -5.71 -8.70
N GLN A 101 -3.57 -6.20 -7.59
CA GLN A 101 -4.36 -6.65 -6.44
C GLN A 101 -5.17 -5.49 -5.84
N VAL A 102 -4.58 -4.29 -5.77
CA VAL A 102 -5.25 -3.10 -5.22
C VAL A 102 -6.48 -2.71 -6.06
N LEU A 103 -6.46 -2.96 -7.37
CA LEU A 103 -7.59 -2.66 -8.25
C LEU A 103 -8.84 -3.46 -7.93
N THR A 104 -8.66 -4.67 -7.42
CA THR A 104 -9.78 -5.57 -7.10
C THR A 104 -10.31 -5.39 -5.69
N GLU A 105 -9.67 -4.58 -4.87
CA GLU A 105 -10.07 -4.27 -3.50
C GLU A 105 -11.04 -3.09 -3.50
N ALA A 106 -12.11 -3.14 -2.68
CA ALA A 106 -13.07 -2.06 -2.47
C ALA A 106 -13.71 -1.52 -3.78
N ASP A 107 -14.64 -2.28 -4.33
CA ASP A 107 -15.29 -2.01 -5.64
C ASP A 107 -16.04 -0.67 -5.68
N ARG A 108 -16.48 -0.15 -4.53
CA ARG A 108 -17.14 1.16 -4.41
C ARG A 108 -16.21 2.35 -4.67
N VAL A 109 -14.90 2.14 -4.67
CA VAL A 109 -13.89 3.21 -4.81
C VAL A 109 -13.30 3.18 -6.21
N ASP A 110 -13.64 4.19 -7.02
CA ASP A 110 -13.19 4.29 -8.41
C ASP A 110 -11.70 4.56 -8.54
N VAL A 111 -11.21 5.57 -7.82
CA VAL A 111 -9.78 5.96 -7.83
C VAL A 111 -9.10 5.36 -6.62
N LYS A 112 -8.12 4.52 -6.87
CA LYS A 112 -7.34 3.85 -5.83
C LYS A 112 -5.94 4.41 -5.74
N PHE A 113 -5.34 4.30 -4.58
CA PHE A 113 -3.98 4.76 -4.33
C PHE A 113 -3.07 3.60 -3.96
N LEU A 114 -1.82 3.68 -4.38
CA LEU A 114 -0.79 2.71 -4.05
C LEU A 114 0.46 3.41 -3.55
N PHE A 115 0.77 3.24 -2.28
CA PHE A 115 2.05 3.68 -1.73
C PHE A 115 3.15 2.67 -2.03
N THR A 116 4.28 3.15 -2.51
CA THR A 116 5.45 2.29 -2.76
C THR A 116 6.77 2.98 -2.46
N LEU A 117 7.76 2.16 -2.07
CA LEU A 117 9.15 2.58 -1.93
C LEU A 117 9.98 2.26 -3.18
N GLN A 118 9.38 1.70 -4.21
CA GLN A 118 10.06 1.39 -5.46
C GLN A 118 10.43 2.69 -6.19
N GLN A 119 11.69 2.81 -6.54
CA GLN A 119 12.21 3.91 -7.35
C GLN A 119 12.18 3.50 -8.82
N GLY A 120 11.46 4.28 -9.61
CA GLY A 120 11.34 4.03 -11.04
C GLY A 120 10.43 2.85 -11.40
N ILE A 121 9.47 3.13 -12.25
CA ILE A 121 8.54 2.19 -12.86
C ILE A 121 8.55 2.48 -14.35
N SER A 122 8.42 1.47 -15.19
CA SER A 122 8.43 1.67 -16.65
C SER A 122 7.24 2.52 -17.11
N LYS A 123 7.43 3.29 -18.20
CA LYS A 123 6.35 4.10 -18.78
C LYS A 123 5.10 3.27 -19.10
N ASN A 124 5.28 2.06 -19.63
CA ASN A 124 4.15 1.18 -19.95
C ASN A 124 3.35 0.81 -18.70
N GLN A 125 4.03 0.49 -17.61
CA GLN A 125 3.36 0.14 -16.35
C GLN A 125 2.68 1.34 -15.71
N LEU A 126 3.28 2.54 -15.78
CA LEU A 126 2.65 3.78 -15.33
C LEU A 126 1.39 4.08 -16.13
N LYS A 127 1.45 3.90 -17.47
CA LYS A 127 0.27 4.04 -18.33
C LYS A 127 -0.84 3.07 -17.95
N GLU A 128 -0.53 1.79 -17.72
CA GLU A 128 -1.51 0.79 -17.28
C GLU A 128 -2.16 1.17 -15.93
N MET A 129 -1.37 1.69 -14.98
CA MET A 129 -1.87 2.16 -13.69
C MET A 129 -2.82 3.36 -13.88
N HIS A 130 -2.41 4.35 -14.67
CA HIS A 130 -3.24 5.51 -15.00
C HIS A 130 -4.56 5.10 -15.66
N ASP A 131 -4.50 4.27 -16.71
CA ASP A 131 -5.67 3.76 -17.43
C ASP A 131 -6.61 2.96 -16.49
N SER A 132 -6.05 2.36 -15.42
CA SER A 132 -6.79 1.63 -14.39
C SER A 132 -7.22 2.53 -13.20
N ARG A 133 -7.08 3.86 -13.28
CA ARG A 133 -7.41 4.82 -12.22
C ARG A 133 -6.68 4.53 -10.91
N LEU A 134 -5.43 4.09 -10.99
CA LEU A 134 -4.54 3.89 -9.84
C LEU A 134 -3.52 5.03 -9.78
N THR A 135 -3.55 5.80 -8.71
CA THR A 135 -2.59 6.87 -8.45
C THR A 135 -1.47 6.37 -7.55
N LEU A 136 -0.23 6.54 -7.99
CA LEU A 136 0.93 6.24 -7.15
C LEU A 136 1.13 7.30 -6.08
N VAL A 137 1.50 6.83 -4.89
CA VAL A 137 1.96 7.66 -3.79
C VAL A 137 3.38 7.21 -3.43
N VAL A 138 4.33 8.14 -3.40
CA VAL A 138 5.74 7.83 -3.13
C VAL A 138 6.34 8.84 -2.14
N PRO A 139 7.47 8.53 -1.48
CA PRO A 139 8.24 9.57 -0.80
C PRO A 139 8.65 10.67 -1.79
N GLN A 140 8.51 11.93 -1.41
CA GLN A 140 8.77 13.10 -2.27
C GLN A 140 10.11 13.00 -3.02
N LYS A 141 11.18 12.56 -2.34
CA LYS A 141 12.51 12.41 -2.93
C LYS A 141 12.59 11.40 -4.07
N TYR A 142 11.57 10.53 -4.23
CA TYR A 142 11.56 9.50 -5.29
C TYR A 142 10.83 9.96 -6.56
N ILE A 143 10.07 11.05 -6.52
CA ILE A 143 9.32 11.55 -7.70
C ILE A 143 10.26 11.76 -8.89
N SER A 144 11.44 12.33 -8.66
CA SER A 144 12.42 12.61 -9.73
C SER A 144 13.00 11.33 -10.38
N SER A 145 12.83 10.15 -9.79
CA SER A 145 13.26 8.88 -10.38
C SER A 145 12.27 8.31 -11.41
N PHE A 146 11.09 8.93 -11.54
CA PHE A 146 10.07 8.53 -12.50
C PHE A 146 10.18 9.34 -13.80
N PRO A 147 9.65 8.81 -14.93
CA PRO A 147 9.60 9.55 -16.19
C PRO A 147 8.90 10.92 -16.04
N ARG A 148 9.48 11.97 -16.60
CA ARG A 148 8.99 13.36 -16.45
C ARG A 148 7.51 13.51 -16.79
N ASP A 149 7.04 12.82 -17.82
CA ASP A 149 5.66 12.89 -18.32
C ASP A 149 4.62 12.41 -17.29
N TYR A 150 5.06 11.68 -16.24
CA TYR A 150 4.19 11.10 -15.21
C TYR A 150 4.42 11.70 -13.81
N GLN A 151 5.41 12.56 -13.63
CA GLN A 151 5.74 13.09 -12.30
C GLN A 151 4.60 13.90 -11.68
N ASP A 152 3.84 14.63 -12.49
CA ASP A 152 2.70 15.44 -12.05
C ASP A 152 1.47 14.58 -11.66
N GLU A 153 1.42 13.33 -12.12
CA GLU A 153 0.36 12.37 -11.79
C GLU A 153 0.66 11.57 -10.51
N ILE A 154 1.92 11.60 -10.06
CA ILE A 154 2.38 10.91 -8.86
C ILE A 154 2.24 11.84 -7.67
N LYS A 155 1.59 11.37 -6.60
CA LYS A 155 1.51 12.14 -5.35
C LYS A 155 2.69 11.80 -4.44
N ASP A 156 3.16 12.81 -3.72
CA ASP A 156 3.97 12.52 -2.53
C ASP A 156 3.08 12.17 -1.34
N LEU A 157 3.70 11.59 -0.30
CA LEU A 157 2.96 11.16 0.89
C LEU A 157 2.27 12.33 1.61
N LEU A 158 2.89 13.51 1.63
CA LEU A 158 2.31 14.71 2.25
C LEU A 158 1.06 15.16 1.47
N GLY A 159 1.15 15.25 0.15
CA GLY A 159 0.01 15.60 -0.69
C GLY A 159 -1.14 14.60 -0.58
N PHE A 160 -0.83 13.30 -0.40
CA PHE A 160 -1.86 12.30 -0.10
C PHE A 160 -2.52 12.56 1.25
N ILE A 161 -1.75 12.80 2.31
CA ILE A 161 -2.26 13.08 3.67
C ILE A 161 -3.17 14.32 3.67
N LEU A 162 -2.72 15.41 3.02
CA LEU A 162 -3.51 16.64 2.93
C LEU A 162 -4.83 16.43 2.20
N MET A 163 -4.82 15.68 1.09
CA MET A 163 -6.04 15.31 0.35
C MET A 163 -7.03 14.49 1.22
N VAL A 164 -6.53 13.49 1.96
CA VAL A 164 -7.39 12.70 2.87
C VAL A 164 -7.97 13.59 3.97
N LYS A 165 -7.14 14.46 4.55
CA LYS A 165 -7.54 15.37 5.62
C LYS A 165 -8.62 16.33 5.16
N GLU A 166 -8.44 16.97 4.01
CA GLU A 166 -9.43 17.86 3.39
C GLU A 166 -10.78 17.16 3.21
N LYS A 167 -10.78 15.93 2.67
CA LYS A 167 -12.01 15.14 2.54
C LYS A 167 -12.67 14.86 3.90
N GLN A 168 -11.89 14.50 4.91
CA GLN A 168 -12.43 14.19 6.24
C GLN A 168 -12.94 15.42 6.98
N GLU A 169 -12.36 16.61 6.77
CA GLU A 169 -12.82 17.87 7.38
C GLU A 169 -14.24 18.24 6.93
N HIS A 170 -14.64 17.86 5.73
CA HIS A 170 -15.98 18.11 5.20
C HIS A 170 -17.04 17.11 5.68
N LEU A 171 -16.62 15.98 6.28
CA LEU A 171 -17.53 14.94 6.72
C LEU A 171 -18.11 15.21 8.10
N PRO A 172 -19.40 14.90 8.32
CA PRO A 172 -20.01 14.94 9.63
C PRO A 172 -19.29 14.06 10.65
N LYS A 173 -19.05 14.57 11.84
CA LYS A 173 -18.29 13.87 12.91
C LYS A 173 -18.85 12.51 13.30
N HIS A 174 -20.15 12.27 13.12
CA HIS A 174 -20.78 10.98 13.45
C HIS A 174 -20.26 9.81 12.59
N TYR A 175 -19.62 10.08 11.46
CA TYR A 175 -18.96 9.03 10.65
C TYR A 175 -17.64 8.55 11.23
N PHE A 176 -17.08 9.26 12.19
CA PHE A 176 -15.79 8.93 12.82
C PHE A 176 -15.94 8.24 14.18
N LEU A 177 -17.19 8.09 14.64
CA LEU A 177 -17.56 7.41 15.88
C LEU A 177 -18.13 6.03 15.53
#